data_d3ed0bd05b251547a1175bc90e07accd
#
_entry.id   d3ed0bd05b251547a1175bc90e07accd
#
_cell.length_a   1.000
_cell.length_b   1.000
_cell.length_c   1.000
_cell.angle_alpha   90.00
_cell.angle_beta   90.00
_cell.angle_gamma   90.00
#
_symmetry.space_group_name_H-M   'P 1'
#
loop_
_entity.id
_entity.type
_entity.pdbx_description
1 polymer ?
#
loop_
_entity_poly.entity_id
_entity_poly.type
_entity_poly.pdbx_seq_one_letter_code
_entity_poly.pdbx_strand_id
1 'polypeptide(L)'
;MSTTGTKVPAIIDIPADIDPKIKRVLDSLKEASEVRLGRRGDPRDRAITLRELVDSGLAVELKDEPFNPNAGTGPTDFALPTFLQPDPSAPVPPTPTGLSAGAAFTTITLSWDDPQISNLAFTEVWRNGSDNLSSATRVDTVSANVWSDTVDTAQTFYYWIRHVNTNNVTGTFSSSVN
;
A
#
# COMPACT_ATOMS: atom_id res chain seq x y z
N MET A 1 -20.75 -10.16 -27.52
CA MET A 1 -20.91 -8.73 -27.21
C MET A 1 -19.83 -7.96 -27.96
N SER A 2 -20.22 -7.06 -28.87
CA SER A 2 -19.27 -6.31 -29.70
C SER A 2 -18.64 -5.19 -28.84
N THR A 3 -17.37 -5.32 -28.56
CA THR A 3 -16.58 -4.27 -27.90
C THR A 3 -16.38 -3.12 -28.91
N THR A 4 -17.20 -2.09 -28.79
CA THR A 4 -16.99 -0.84 -29.53
C THR A 4 -15.77 -0.15 -28.91
N GLY A 5 -14.58 -0.60 -29.29
CA GLY A 5 -13.34 0.08 -28.89
C GLY A 5 -13.41 1.55 -29.28
N THR A 6 -13.15 2.45 -28.36
CA THR A 6 -13.10 3.89 -28.62
C THR A 6 -12.01 4.15 -29.66
N LYS A 7 -12.42 4.47 -30.88
CA LYS A 7 -11.50 4.70 -31.98
C LYS A 7 -10.79 6.02 -31.75
N VAL A 8 -9.56 5.96 -31.28
CA VAL A 8 -8.70 7.16 -31.15
C VAL A 8 -8.51 7.76 -32.56
N PRO A 9 -8.86 9.03 -32.78
CA PRO A 9 -8.73 9.66 -34.10
C PRO A 9 -7.27 9.64 -34.57
N ALA A 10 -7.09 9.53 -35.89
CA ALA A 10 -5.75 9.58 -36.44
C ALA A 10 -5.15 10.98 -36.25
N ILE A 11 -3.89 11.05 -35.87
CA ILE A 11 -3.14 12.29 -35.84
C ILE A 11 -2.82 12.63 -37.29
N ILE A 12 -3.25 13.84 -37.75
CA ILE A 12 -3.07 14.31 -39.11
C ILE A 12 -1.59 14.52 -39.40
N ASP A 13 -1.17 14.22 -40.62
CA ASP A 13 0.20 14.48 -41.04
C ASP A 13 0.46 15.99 -41.18
N ILE A 14 1.66 16.39 -40.77
CA ILE A 14 2.08 17.78 -40.80
C ILE A 14 2.41 18.13 -42.23
N PRO A 15 1.81 19.21 -42.83
CA PRO A 15 2.08 19.63 -44.19
C PRO A 15 3.57 19.90 -44.44
N ALA A 16 4.02 19.61 -45.66
CA ALA A 16 5.43 19.75 -46.02
C ALA A 16 5.88 21.20 -46.23
N ASP A 17 4.94 22.12 -46.44
CA ASP A 17 5.12 23.52 -46.75
C ASP A 17 5.25 24.46 -45.54
N ILE A 18 5.26 23.91 -44.35
CA ILE A 18 5.45 24.67 -43.09
C ILE A 18 6.93 25.03 -42.88
N ASP A 19 7.17 26.16 -42.20
CA ASP A 19 8.51 26.56 -41.75
C ASP A 19 9.26 25.40 -41.08
N PRO A 20 10.50 25.09 -41.48
CA PRO A 20 11.25 23.96 -40.97
C PRO A 20 11.45 23.94 -39.44
N LYS A 21 11.47 25.11 -38.80
CA LYS A 21 11.60 25.21 -37.32
C LYS A 21 10.31 24.80 -36.66
N ILE A 22 9.18 25.25 -37.16
CA ILE A 22 7.84 24.87 -36.65
C ILE A 22 7.59 23.40 -36.94
N LYS A 23 7.95 22.91 -38.11
CA LYS A 23 7.81 21.50 -38.46
C LYS A 23 8.51 20.59 -37.48
N ARG A 24 9.76 20.89 -37.07
CA ARG A 24 10.50 20.08 -36.07
C ARG A 24 9.78 20.01 -34.74
N VAL A 25 9.21 21.11 -34.25
CA VAL A 25 8.46 21.13 -33.00
C VAL A 25 7.18 20.28 -33.10
N LEU A 26 6.46 20.44 -34.22
CA LEU A 26 5.23 19.67 -34.46
C LEU A 26 5.51 18.18 -34.65
N ASP A 27 6.58 17.80 -35.35
CA ASP A 27 6.99 16.38 -35.48
C ASP A 27 7.30 15.77 -34.14
N SER A 28 8.02 16.49 -33.27
CA SER A 28 8.33 16.07 -31.93
C SER A 28 7.07 15.88 -31.05
N LEU A 29 6.12 16.81 -31.11
CA LEU A 29 4.85 16.71 -30.40
C LEU A 29 3.99 15.54 -30.92
N LYS A 30 3.96 15.36 -32.25
CA LYS A 30 3.26 14.25 -32.89
C LYS A 30 3.84 12.92 -32.41
N GLU A 31 5.17 12.75 -32.41
CA GLU A 31 5.83 11.55 -31.96
C GLU A 31 5.53 11.27 -30.48
N ALA A 32 5.63 12.26 -29.60
CA ALA A 32 5.29 12.11 -28.17
C ALA A 32 3.82 11.71 -27.98
N SER A 33 2.93 12.24 -28.79
CA SER A 33 1.50 11.90 -28.74
C SER A 33 1.25 10.47 -29.24
N GLU A 34 1.92 10.06 -30.31
CA GLU A 34 1.80 8.70 -30.88
C GLU A 34 2.29 7.64 -29.90
N VAL A 35 3.39 7.88 -29.18
CA VAL A 35 3.90 6.98 -28.13
C VAL A 35 2.88 6.87 -26.99
N ARG A 36 2.35 7.99 -26.50
CA ARG A 36 1.35 7.99 -25.41
C ARG A 36 0.04 7.31 -25.80
N LEU A 37 -0.34 7.38 -27.06
CA LEU A 37 -1.52 6.72 -27.60
C LEU A 37 -1.27 5.24 -27.96
N GLY A 38 -0.06 4.73 -27.78
CA GLY A 38 0.32 3.36 -28.11
C GLY A 38 0.36 3.05 -29.60
N ARG A 39 0.52 4.09 -30.46
CA ARG A 39 0.62 3.94 -31.92
C ARG A 39 2.05 3.72 -32.40
N ARG A 40 3.02 4.06 -31.56
CA ARG A 40 4.44 3.96 -31.83
C ARG A 40 5.20 3.60 -30.55
N GLY A 41 6.32 2.89 -30.65
CA GLY A 41 7.14 2.52 -29.52
C GLY A 41 6.67 1.25 -28.80
N ASP A 42 7.12 1.05 -27.56
CA ASP A 42 6.73 -0.08 -26.73
C ASP A 42 5.29 0.13 -26.20
N PRO A 43 4.40 -0.86 -26.30
CA PRO A 43 3.03 -0.77 -25.75
C PRO A 43 2.96 -0.42 -24.26
N ARG A 44 4.03 -0.64 -23.51
CA ARG A 44 4.12 -0.31 -22.08
C ARG A 44 4.34 1.19 -21.80
N ASP A 45 4.78 1.94 -22.80
CA ASP A 45 5.03 3.39 -22.70
C ASP A 45 3.76 4.23 -22.99
N ARG A 46 2.66 3.58 -23.39
CA ARG A 46 1.39 4.27 -23.63
C ARG A 46 0.71 4.70 -22.33
N ALA A 47 -0.05 5.79 -22.42
CA ALA A 47 -0.95 6.18 -21.35
C ALA A 47 -2.11 5.17 -21.22
N ILE A 48 -2.38 4.74 -20.00
CA ILE A 48 -3.54 3.90 -19.69
C ILE A 48 -4.75 4.83 -19.47
N THR A 49 -5.87 4.50 -20.10
CA THR A 49 -7.12 5.25 -19.90
C THR A 49 -7.85 4.74 -18.64
N LEU A 50 -8.67 5.62 -18.05
CA LEU A 50 -9.53 5.24 -16.93
C LEU A 50 -10.45 4.08 -17.30
N ARG A 51 -10.95 4.04 -18.54
CA ARG A 51 -11.77 2.93 -19.03
C ARG A 51 -11.01 1.60 -18.98
N GLU A 52 -9.75 1.58 -19.43
CA GLU A 52 -8.93 0.37 -19.38
C GLU A 52 -8.64 -0.08 -17.95
N LEU A 53 -8.51 0.86 -17.02
CA LEU A 53 -8.38 0.53 -15.59
C LEU A 53 -9.66 -0.11 -15.05
N VAL A 54 -10.84 0.39 -15.43
CA VAL A 54 -12.13 -0.19 -15.03
C VAL A 54 -12.32 -1.56 -15.71
N ASP A 55 -12.09 -1.66 -17.01
CA ASP A 55 -12.27 -2.90 -17.78
C ASP A 55 -11.30 -4.02 -17.31
N SER A 56 -10.12 -3.65 -16.81
CA SER A 56 -9.15 -4.57 -16.20
C SER A 56 -9.43 -4.91 -14.74
N GLY A 57 -10.44 -4.28 -14.12
CA GLY A 57 -10.79 -4.47 -12.71
C GLY A 57 -9.81 -3.78 -11.73
N LEU A 58 -8.91 -2.94 -12.22
CA LEU A 58 -7.99 -2.16 -11.38
C LEU A 58 -8.61 -0.89 -10.81
N ALA A 59 -9.76 -0.49 -11.31
CA ALA A 59 -10.57 0.60 -10.78
C ALA A 59 -12.06 0.25 -10.89
N VAL A 60 -12.89 0.86 -10.07
CA VAL A 60 -14.34 0.73 -10.09
C VAL A 60 -14.96 2.08 -10.44
N GLU A 61 -15.86 2.09 -11.41
CA GLU A 61 -16.65 3.28 -11.73
C GLU A 61 -17.75 3.44 -10.68
N LEU A 62 -17.76 4.56 -9.98
CA LEU A 62 -18.83 4.92 -9.04
C LEU A 62 -19.98 5.56 -9.84
N LYS A 63 -21.04 4.78 -10.11
CA LYS A 63 -22.13 5.18 -11.00
C LYS A 63 -23.14 6.17 -10.41
N ASP A 64 -23.16 6.36 -9.09
CA ASP A 64 -24.29 6.98 -8.39
C ASP A 64 -24.00 8.40 -7.86
N GLU A 65 -22.81 8.95 -8.08
CA GLU A 65 -22.49 10.32 -7.69
C GLU A 65 -22.46 11.24 -8.94
N PRO A 66 -23.36 12.23 -9.01
CA PRO A 66 -23.29 13.21 -10.09
C PRO A 66 -21.97 13.98 -10.01
N PHE A 67 -21.23 14.07 -11.11
CA PHE A 67 -20.00 14.85 -11.20
C PHE A 67 -20.26 16.27 -10.67
N ASN A 68 -19.65 16.60 -9.54
CA ASN A 68 -19.71 17.94 -8.95
C ASN A 68 -18.35 18.65 -9.16
N PRO A 69 -18.23 19.54 -10.16
CA PRO A 69 -16.98 20.22 -10.45
C PRO A 69 -16.52 21.17 -9.33
N ASN A 70 -17.38 21.47 -8.35
CA ASN A 70 -17.07 22.36 -7.23
C ASN A 70 -16.70 21.63 -5.93
N ALA A 71 -16.66 20.30 -5.93
CA ALA A 71 -16.37 19.52 -4.72
C ALA A 71 -14.90 19.57 -4.26
N GLY A 72 -14.01 20.24 -5.01
CA GLY A 72 -12.59 20.41 -4.63
C GLY A 72 -11.77 19.12 -4.56
N THR A 73 -12.42 17.99 -4.76
CA THR A 73 -11.82 16.67 -4.88
C THR A 73 -11.78 16.33 -6.36
N GLY A 74 -10.63 15.94 -6.88
CA GLY A 74 -10.49 15.46 -8.27
C GLY A 74 -11.53 14.39 -8.61
N PRO A 75 -11.54 13.82 -9.81
CA PRO A 75 -12.56 12.87 -10.23
C PRO A 75 -12.68 11.75 -9.19
N THR A 76 -13.72 11.86 -8.35
CA THR A 76 -14.03 10.90 -7.28
C THR A 76 -14.78 9.68 -7.81
N ASP A 77 -14.93 9.63 -9.13
CA ASP A 77 -15.70 8.59 -9.81
C ASP A 77 -14.95 7.23 -9.90
N PHE A 78 -13.74 7.17 -9.35
CA PHE A 78 -12.92 5.95 -9.36
C PHE A 78 -12.46 5.60 -7.95
N ALA A 79 -12.91 4.47 -7.46
CA ALA A 79 -12.38 3.85 -6.25
C ALA A 79 -11.38 2.74 -6.60
N LEU A 80 -10.38 2.54 -5.77
CA LEU A 80 -9.53 1.35 -5.85
C LEU A 80 -10.41 0.10 -5.66
N PRO A 81 -10.16 -0.98 -6.41
CA PRO A 81 -10.85 -2.24 -6.18
C PRO A 81 -10.75 -2.68 -4.72
N THR A 82 -11.78 -3.32 -4.21
CA THR A 82 -11.88 -3.76 -2.81
C THR A 82 -10.69 -4.62 -2.37
N PHE A 83 -10.07 -5.35 -3.31
CA PHE A 83 -8.87 -6.17 -3.00
C PHE A 83 -7.59 -5.33 -2.76
N LEU A 84 -7.58 -4.04 -3.17
CA LEU A 84 -6.48 -3.09 -2.90
C LEU A 84 -6.77 -2.20 -1.69
N GLN A 85 -7.98 -2.24 -1.15
CA GLN A 85 -8.34 -1.52 0.05
C GLN A 85 -8.26 -2.46 1.25
N PRO A 86 -7.74 -1.99 2.40
CA PRO A 86 -7.88 -2.75 3.63
C PRO A 86 -9.36 -3.04 3.87
N ASP A 87 -9.70 -4.31 4.07
CA ASP A 87 -11.08 -4.69 4.40
C ASP A 87 -11.45 -4.13 5.79
N PRO A 88 -12.34 -3.13 5.87
CA PRO A 88 -12.72 -2.55 7.16
C PRO A 88 -13.51 -3.54 8.05
N SER A 89 -14.03 -4.62 7.45
CA SER A 89 -14.68 -5.72 8.17
C SER A 89 -13.72 -6.84 8.56
N ALA A 90 -12.44 -6.73 8.22
CA ALA A 90 -11.45 -7.73 8.58
C ALA A 90 -11.40 -7.91 10.10
N PRO A 91 -11.45 -9.14 10.60
CA PRO A 91 -11.47 -9.39 12.03
C PRO A 91 -10.21 -8.82 12.70
N VAL A 92 -10.43 -8.12 13.81
CA VAL A 92 -9.34 -7.60 14.64
C VAL A 92 -8.55 -8.80 15.20
N PRO A 93 -7.21 -8.82 15.07
CA PRO A 93 -6.40 -9.87 15.66
C PRO A 93 -6.61 -9.97 17.19
N PRO A 94 -6.57 -11.18 17.76
CA PRO A 94 -6.68 -11.35 19.20
C PRO A 94 -5.51 -10.68 19.92
N THR A 95 -5.72 -10.33 21.19
CA THR A 95 -4.63 -9.88 22.07
C THR A 95 -3.64 -11.03 22.26
N PRO A 96 -2.32 -10.79 22.13
CA PRO A 96 -1.32 -11.80 22.37
C PRO A 96 -1.39 -12.34 23.81
N THR A 97 -1.22 -13.66 23.95
CA THR A 97 -1.19 -14.36 25.23
C THR A 97 0.16 -15.03 25.46
N GLY A 98 0.45 -15.41 26.70
CA GLY A 98 1.66 -16.14 27.05
C GLY A 98 2.96 -15.34 26.87
N LEU A 99 2.89 -14.01 26.74
CA LEU A 99 4.11 -13.20 26.63
C LEU A 99 4.98 -13.37 27.87
N SER A 100 6.21 -13.79 27.65
CA SER A 100 7.23 -13.98 28.69
C SER A 100 8.57 -13.44 28.21
N ALA A 101 9.40 -12.99 29.16
CA ALA A 101 10.75 -12.55 28.92
C ALA A 101 11.75 -13.40 29.66
N GLY A 102 12.87 -13.72 29.03
CA GLY A 102 14.03 -14.34 29.66
C GLY A 102 15.27 -13.52 29.32
N ALA A 103 16.09 -13.21 30.28
CA ALA A 103 17.31 -12.43 30.07
C ALA A 103 18.56 -13.26 30.36
N ALA A 104 19.56 -13.14 29.51
CA ALA A 104 20.89 -13.71 29.69
C ALA A 104 21.94 -12.74 29.20
N PHE A 105 22.79 -12.26 30.10
CA PHE A 105 23.84 -11.27 29.80
C PHE A 105 23.26 -9.98 29.18
N THR A 106 23.54 -9.74 27.90
CA THR A 106 23.05 -8.58 27.12
C THR A 106 21.91 -8.93 26.17
N THR A 107 21.36 -10.14 26.29
CA THR A 107 20.26 -10.60 25.42
C THR A 107 18.98 -10.80 26.24
N ILE A 108 17.89 -10.22 25.76
CA ILE A 108 16.54 -10.42 26.27
C ILE A 108 15.78 -11.18 25.22
N THR A 109 15.24 -12.34 25.55
CA THR A 109 14.43 -13.16 24.65
C THR A 109 12.98 -13.10 25.09
N LEU A 110 12.10 -12.76 24.15
CA LEU A 110 10.66 -12.79 24.31
C LEU A 110 10.09 -14.03 23.64
N SER A 111 9.09 -14.63 24.24
CA SER A 111 8.28 -15.68 23.62
C SER A 111 6.81 -15.49 23.99
N TRP A 112 5.92 -15.95 23.12
CA TRP A 112 4.47 -15.83 23.29
C TRP A 112 3.74 -16.98 22.59
N ASP A 113 2.45 -17.11 22.87
CA ASP A 113 1.64 -18.15 22.26
C ASP A 113 1.37 -17.86 20.79
N ASP A 114 1.29 -18.90 19.96
CA ASP A 114 0.82 -18.80 18.59
C ASP A 114 -0.67 -18.39 18.58
N PRO A 115 -1.04 -17.27 17.95
CA PRO A 115 -2.43 -16.77 17.95
C PRO A 115 -3.43 -17.68 17.21
N GLN A 116 -2.99 -18.73 16.50
CA GLN A 116 -3.81 -19.69 15.76
C GLN A 116 -4.79 -19.01 14.77
N ILE A 117 -4.37 -17.92 14.13
CA ILE A 117 -5.15 -17.19 13.11
C ILE A 117 -4.49 -17.30 11.74
N SER A 118 -5.30 -17.60 10.72
CA SER A 118 -4.80 -17.81 9.37
C SER A 118 -4.39 -16.53 8.61
N ASN A 119 -4.84 -15.37 9.10
CA ASN A 119 -4.59 -14.07 8.48
C ASN A 119 -3.58 -13.20 9.24
N LEU A 120 -2.76 -13.79 10.11
CA LEU A 120 -1.65 -13.08 10.76
C LEU A 120 -0.62 -12.66 9.71
N ALA A 121 -0.25 -11.38 9.69
CA ALA A 121 0.85 -10.88 8.88
C ALA A 121 2.16 -10.89 9.68
N PHE A 122 2.14 -10.26 10.85
CA PHE A 122 3.28 -10.17 11.75
C PHE A 122 2.84 -9.75 13.16
N THR A 123 3.77 -9.84 14.10
CA THR A 123 3.65 -9.31 15.46
C THR A 123 4.59 -8.13 15.61
N GLU A 124 4.09 -6.99 16.07
CA GLU A 124 4.91 -5.84 16.43
C GLU A 124 5.46 -6.02 17.85
N VAL A 125 6.73 -5.70 18.02
CA VAL A 125 7.42 -5.66 19.32
C VAL A 125 7.71 -4.21 19.68
N TRP A 126 7.27 -3.80 20.85
CA TRP A 126 7.44 -2.46 21.39
C TRP A 126 8.23 -2.50 22.68
N ARG A 127 9.07 -1.49 22.91
CA ARG A 127 9.98 -1.42 24.06
C ARG A 127 9.98 -0.01 24.67
N ASN A 128 10.13 0.01 26.02
CA ASN A 128 10.38 1.23 26.77
C ASN A 128 11.27 0.92 27.97
N GLY A 129 12.00 1.92 28.48
CA GLY A 129 12.75 1.85 29.72
C GLY A 129 11.90 1.96 30.99
N SER A 130 10.60 2.21 30.87
CA SER A 130 9.62 2.28 31.95
C SER A 130 8.34 1.55 31.54
N ASP A 131 7.54 1.11 32.51
CA ASP A 131 6.25 0.45 32.26
C ASP A 131 5.19 1.48 31.81
N ASN A 132 5.42 2.05 30.62
CA ASN A 132 4.54 3.03 30.02
C ASN A 132 4.43 2.82 28.51
N LEU A 133 3.35 2.17 28.09
CA LEU A 133 3.06 1.89 26.69
C LEU A 133 2.92 3.16 25.84
N SER A 134 2.40 4.26 26.38
CA SER A 134 2.15 5.47 25.61
C SER A 134 3.43 6.15 25.09
N SER A 135 4.57 5.89 25.74
CA SER A 135 5.89 6.37 25.33
C SER A 135 6.80 5.25 24.79
N ALA A 136 6.25 4.05 24.60
CA ALA A 136 6.99 2.92 24.02
C ALA A 136 7.26 3.17 22.53
N THR A 137 8.36 2.62 22.05
CA THR A 137 8.74 2.66 20.62
C THR A 137 8.70 1.26 20.05
N ARG A 138 8.23 1.16 18.80
CA ARG A 138 8.29 -0.11 18.07
C ARG A 138 9.73 -0.40 17.69
N VAL A 139 10.24 -1.54 18.14
CA VAL A 139 11.63 -1.97 17.91
C VAL A 139 11.73 -2.95 16.76
N ASP A 140 10.69 -3.77 16.54
CA ASP A 140 10.71 -4.75 15.44
C ASP A 140 9.32 -5.21 15.03
N THR A 141 9.28 -5.98 13.92
CA THR A 141 8.12 -6.74 13.43
C THR A 141 8.54 -8.15 13.10
N VAL A 142 7.85 -9.15 13.63
CA VAL A 142 8.26 -10.56 13.58
C VAL A 142 7.13 -11.46 13.10
N SER A 143 7.45 -12.43 12.26
CA SER A 143 6.50 -13.48 11.82
C SER A 143 6.67 -14.80 12.59
N ALA A 144 7.41 -14.79 13.69
CA ALA A 144 7.61 -15.90 14.60
C ALA A 144 6.98 -15.58 15.96
N ASN A 145 6.89 -16.56 16.85
CA ASN A 145 6.41 -16.41 18.23
C ASN A 145 7.56 -16.29 19.25
N VAL A 146 8.75 -15.95 18.78
CA VAL A 146 9.96 -15.71 19.58
C VAL A 146 10.76 -14.57 18.93
N TRP A 147 11.37 -13.74 19.76
CA TRP A 147 12.22 -12.65 19.34
C TRP A 147 13.28 -12.32 20.39
N SER A 148 14.43 -11.82 19.98
CA SER A 148 15.52 -11.49 20.89
C SER A 148 16.01 -10.07 20.66
N ASP A 149 16.17 -9.35 21.76
CA ASP A 149 16.79 -8.02 21.82
C ASP A 149 18.22 -8.13 22.36
N THR A 150 19.14 -7.42 21.75
CA THR A 150 20.50 -7.27 22.28
C THR A 150 20.68 -5.85 22.78
N VAL A 151 21.01 -5.70 24.05
CA VAL A 151 21.17 -4.42 24.74
C VAL A 151 22.62 -4.18 25.11
N ASP A 152 23.09 -2.95 24.95
CA ASP A 152 24.50 -2.63 25.19
C ASP A 152 24.89 -2.61 26.68
N THR A 153 23.92 -2.38 27.55
CA THR A 153 24.11 -2.29 28.99
C THR A 153 23.04 -3.02 29.74
N ALA A 154 23.37 -3.56 30.91
CA ALA A 154 22.39 -4.19 31.80
C ALA A 154 21.43 -3.14 32.35
N GLN A 155 20.22 -3.12 31.84
CA GLN A 155 19.12 -2.26 32.29
C GLN A 155 17.80 -2.98 32.11
N THR A 156 16.78 -2.54 32.82
CA THR A 156 15.44 -3.11 32.72
C THR A 156 14.71 -2.45 31.57
N PHE A 157 14.13 -3.26 30.70
CA PHE A 157 13.22 -2.83 29.66
C PHE A 157 11.86 -3.50 29.84
N TYR A 158 10.82 -2.79 29.43
CA TYR A 158 9.45 -3.27 29.37
C TYR A 158 9.06 -3.47 27.90
N TYR A 159 8.43 -4.58 27.62
CA TYR A 159 8.03 -4.99 26.28
C TYR A 159 6.54 -5.24 26.20
N TRP A 160 5.97 -4.86 25.08
CA TRP A 160 4.59 -5.15 24.66
C TRP A 160 4.62 -5.68 23.25
N ILE A 161 3.68 -6.55 22.96
CA ILE A 161 3.47 -7.03 21.60
C ILE A 161 2.02 -6.85 21.18
N ARG A 162 1.78 -6.73 19.89
CA ARG A 162 0.44 -6.83 19.30
C ARG A 162 0.51 -7.50 17.95
N HIS A 163 -0.55 -8.20 17.58
CA HIS A 163 -0.68 -8.84 16.28
C HIS A 163 -1.23 -7.88 15.23
N VAL A 164 -0.79 -8.05 14.00
CA VAL A 164 -1.27 -7.32 12.82
C VAL A 164 -1.66 -8.35 11.76
N ASN A 165 -2.84 -8.21 11.19
CA ASN A 165 -3.31 -9.12 10.15
C ASN A 165 -2.87 -8.66 8.75
N THR A 166 -3.13 -9.51 7.74
CA THR A 166 -2.79 -9.23 6.33
C THR A 166 -3.52 -8.03 5.74
N ASN A 167 -4.55 -7.52 6.40
CA ASN A 167 -5.29 -6.31 6.03
C ASN A 167 -4.79 -5.05 6.77
N ASN A 168 -3.63 -5.13 7.46
CA ASN A 168 -3.06 -4.08 8.30
C ASN A 168 -3.96 -3.64 9.47
N VAL A 169 -4.92 -4.47 9.90
CA VAL A 169 -5.68 -4.22 11.11
C VAL A 169 -4.84 -4.66 12.31
N THR A 170 -4.70 -3.76 13.28
CA THR A 170 -3.91 -4.00 14.49
C THR A 170 -4.80 -4.51 15.63
N GLY A 171 -4.35 -5.53 16.34
CA GLY A 171 -4.94 -5.98 17.58
C GLY A 171 -4.58 -5.08 18.77
N THR A 172 -5.11 -5.44 19.95
CA THR A 172 -4.76 -4.82 21.21
C THR A 172 -3.38 -5.29 21.68
N PHE A 173 -2.70 -4.45 22.45
CA PHE A 173 -1.42 -4.82 23.05
C PHE A 173 -1.59 -5.88 24.17
N SER A 174 -0.57 -6.70 24.34
CA SER A 174 -0.41 -7.56 25.52
C SER A 174 -0.22 -6.73 26.78
N SER A 175 -0.28 -7.38 27.94
CA SER A 175 0.33 -6.84 29.16
C SER A 175 1.84 -6.67 28.98
N SER A 176 2.46 -5.78 29.76
CA SER A 176 3.91 -5.62 29.76
C SER A 176 4.61 -6.83 30.36
N VAL A 177 5.84 -7.07 29.92
CA VAL A 177 6.79 -8.00 30.51
C VAL A 177 8.17 -7.34 30.61
N ASN A 178 8.97 -7.68 31.62
CA ASN A 178 10.32 -7.16 31.83
C ASN A 178 11.31 -8.28 32.25
#